data_a1d1569467dbcbc5a3a2ea07cdc38385
#
_entry.id   a1d1569467dbcbc5a3a2ea07cdc38385
#
_cell.length_a   1.000
_cell.length_b   1.000
_cell.length_c   1.000
_cell.angle_alpha   90.00
_cell.angle_beta   90.00
_cell.angle_gamma   90.00
#
_symmetry.space_group_name_H-M   'P 1'
#
loop_
_entity.id
_entity.type
_entity.pdbx_description
1 polymer ?
#
loop_
_entity_poly.entity_id
_entity_poly.type
_entity_poly.pdbx_seq_one_letter_code
_entity_poly.pdbx_strand_id
1 'polypeptide(L)'
;EGAIENIPSNYFELIDTENTSIPKELMHSCDIVLICGKSNSIPVLSELASKLLSDNGFVMGIQNGISHLDYLSDKFSQKKVLLSTVTHGVWHNKNVFYWEGRGIIKIGKLDDSKPSDLVLNFIKLLNESNLSPVWSNDIRKELWIKLLINIGINPICAITGLKNGAIKSTPNMWEQAISCMGEASHIAFASGIDMSGIDIENLLMDVVLSTANNRCSMLQDIMANRLTEIDSLCGEIITRGESLGIPTPLNLMLLTLIKGIENSSIIE
;
A
#
# COMPACT_ATOMS: atom_id res chain seq x y z
N GLU A 1 -14.10 24.92 2.24
CA GLU A 1 -12.73 25.43 2.05
C GLU A 1 -11.88 24.84 3.16
N GLY A 2 -10.87 24.04 2.83
CA GLY A 2 -9.97 23.42 3.81
C GLY A 2 -9.01 24.46 4.40
N ALA A 3 -8.69 24.33 5.67
CA ALA A 3 -7.64 25.13 6.28
C ALA A 3 -6.28 24.82 5.64
N ILE A 4 -5.50 25.86 5.32
CA ILE A 4 -4.13 25.72 4.86
C ILE A 4 -3.23 25.79 6.09
N GLU A 5 -2.52 24.70 6.39
CA GLU A 5 -1.47 24.67 7.40
C GLU A 5 -0.10 24.79 6.74
N ASN A 6 0.70 25.74 7.20
CA ASN A 6 2.09 25.84 6.81
C ASN A 6 2.96 25.08 7.82
N ILE A 7 3.70 24.08 7.32
CA ILE A 7 4.68 23.35 8.15
C ILE A 7 6.03 24.04 7.98
N PRO A 8 6.57 24.70 9.04
CA PRO A 8 7.88 25.33 8.95
C PRO A 8 8.98 24.31 8.69
N SER A 9 10.00 24.68 7.91
CA SER A 9 11.11 23.78 7.54
C SER A 9 11.95 23.29 8.72
N ASN A 10 11.91 23.97 9.87
CA ASN A 10 12.62 23.54 11.07
C ASN A 10 11.95 22.39 11.85
N TYR A 11 10.77 21.92 11.40
CA TYR A 11 10.11 20.73 11.97
C TYR A 11 10.68 19.41 11.43
N PHE A 12 11.45 19.45 10.37
CA PHE A 12 12.07 18.26 9.78
C PHE A 12 13.43 18.61 9.15
N GLU A 13 14.29 17.63 9.10
CA GLU A 13 15.57 17.69 8.43
C GLU A 13 15.50 16.84 7.17
N LEU A 14 15.91 17.40 6.04
CA LEU A 14 16.04 16.68 4.76
C LEU A 14 17.47 16.24 4.56
N ILE A 15 17.69 14.94 4.40
CA ILE A 15 19.00 14.36 4.10
C ILE A 15 18.91 13.70 2.73
N ASP A 16 19.59 14.27 1.76
CA ASP A 16 19.75 13.68 0.44
C ASP A 16 20.82 12.58 0.49
N THR A 17 20.38 11.34 0.67
CA THR A 17 21.29 10.18 0.81
C THR A 17 21.91 9.72 -0.51
N GLU A 18 21.52 10.28 -1.65
CA GLU A 18 22.18 10.03 -2.93
C GLU A 18 23.47 10.85 -3.03
N ASN A 19 23.47 12.06 -2.45
CA ASN A 19 24.59 13.01 -2.54
C ASN A 19 25.34 13.22 -1.22
N THR A 20 24.76 12.81 -0.09
CA THR A 20 25.36 12.99 1.24
C THR A 20 25.33 11.71 2.06
N SER A 21 26.32 11.52 2.91
CA SER A 21 26.31 10.41 3.87
C SER A 21 25.35 10.70 5.03
N ILE A 22 24.75 9.65 5.57
CA ILE A 22 23.94 9.76 6.79
C ILE A 22 24.82 10.30 7.93
N PRO A 23 24.38 11.35 8.65
CA PRO A 23 25.08 11.85 9.84
C PRO A 23 25.32 10.74 10.86
N LYS A 24 26.53 10.74 11.47
CA LYS A 24 26.91 9.65 12.40
C LYS A 24 25.99 9.59 13.62
N GLU A 25 25.48 10.71 14.08
CA GLU A 25 24.56 10.84 15.20
C GLU A 25 23.18 10.20 14.95
N LEU A 26 22.80 10.01 13.68
CA LEU A 26 21.57 9.34 13.30
C LEU A 26 21.73 7.83 13.17
N MET A 27 22.95 7.32 13.14
CA MET A 27 23.19 5.88 13.04
C MET A 27 22.69 5.18 14.29
N HIS A 28 21.79 4.19 14.09
CA HIS A 28 21.20 3.38 15.16
C HIS A 28 20.49 4.18 16.27
N SER A 29 19.95 5.35 15.93
CA SER A 29 19.31 6.26 16.89
C SER A 29 17.78 6.35 16.75
N CYS A 30 17.21 5.86 15.65
CA CYS A 30 15.79 5.99 15.39
C CYS A 30 14.98 4.86 16.04
N ASP A 31 14.03 5.21 16.87
CA ASP A 31 13.12 4.24 17.48
C ASP A 31 12.09 3.69 16.49
N ILE A 32 11.70 4.50 15.50
CA ILE A 32 10.77 4.07 14.43
C ILE A 32 11.27 4.63 13.10
N VAL A 33 11.37 3.77 12.10
CA VAL A 33 11.69 4.13 10.72
C VAL A 33 10.51 3.79 9.83
N LEU A 34 9.94 4.81 9.17
CA LEU A 34 8.85 4.64 8.22
C LEU A 34 9.40 4.50 6.81
N ILE A 35 9.09 3.40 6.13
CA ILE A 35 9.40 3.18 4.73
C ILE A 35 8.20 3.65 3.90
N CYS A 36 8.32 4.82 3.24
CA CYS A 36 7.23 5.50 2.55
C CYS A 36 7.37 5.49 1.02
N GLY A 37 8.43 4.91 0.47
CA GLY A 37 8.61 4.80 -0.99
C GLY A 37 7.69 3.77 -1.63
N LYS A 38 7.64 3.75 -2.98
CA LYS A 38 6.94 2.68 -3.72
C LYS A 38 7.62 1.33 -3.48
N SER A 39 6.90 0.24 -3.74
CA SER A 39 7.35 -1.13 -3.47
C SER A 39 8.68 -1.49 -4.15
N ASN A 40 8.98 -0.95 -5.32
CA ASN A 40 10.26 -1.17 -6.01
C ASN A 40 11.47 -0.53 -5.31
N SER A 41 11.27 0.43 -4.42
CA SER A 41 12.33 1.09 -3.65
C SER A 41 12.60 0.44 -2.29
N ILE A 42 11.82 -0.56 -1.89
CA ILE A 42 11.93 -1.22 -0.59
C ILE A 42 13.34 -1.76 -0.31
N PRO A 43 14.04 -2.44 -1.24
CA PRO A 43 15.38 -2.93 -0.97
C PRO A 43 16.35 -1.81 -0.57
N VAL A 44 16.37 -0.71 -1.31
CA VAL A 44 17.25 0.45 -1.03
C VAL A 44 16.86 1.13 0.27
N LEU A 45 15.57 1.38 0.49
CA LEU A 45 15.08 2.04 1.70
C LEU A 45 15.28 1.17 2.95
N SER A 46 15.22 -0.16 2.82
CA SER A 46 15.50 -1.08 3.92
C SER A 46 16.97 -1.08 4.32
N GLU A 47 17.90 -0.92 3.36
CA GLU A 47 19.32 -0.74 3.69
C GLU A 47 19.55 0.56 4.47
N LEU A 48 18.90 1.65 4.09
CA LEU A 48 18.93 2.91 4.84
C LEU A 48 18.30 2.73 6.24
N ALA A 49 17.13 2.13 6.30
CA ALA A 49 16.45 1.86 7.56
C ALA A 49 17.30 1.03 8.53
N SER A 50 18.03 0.04 8.03
CA SER A 50 18.91 -0.79 8.88
C SER A 50 20.06 -0.01 9.52
N LYS A 51 20.51 1.07 8.90
CA LYS A 51 21.55 1.95 9.44
C LYS A 51 21.02 2.93 10.49
N LEU A 52 19.72 3.29 10.38
CA LEU A 52 19.10 4.28 11.25
C LEU A 52 18.44 3.66 12.48
N LEU A 53 17.92 2.43 12.34
CA LEU A 53 17.11 1.78 13.36
C LEU A 53 17.91 1.45 14.61
N SER A 54 17.40 1.84 15.79
CA SER A 54 17.95 1.48 17.09
C SER A 54 17.71 -0.01 17.41
N ASP A 55 18.43 -0.53 18.42
CA ASP A 55 18.34 -1.95 18.79
C ASP A 55 16.93 -2.39 19.20
N ASN A 56 16.16 -1.50 19.82
CA ASN A 56 14.79 -1.77 20.24
C ASN A 56 13.73 -1.13 19.33
N GLY A 57 14.16 -0.56 18.20
CA GLY A 57 13.29 0.16 17.28
C GLY A 57 12.50 -0.75 16.34
N PHE A 58 11.53 -0.14 15.65
CA PHE A 58 10.68 -0.79 14.65
C PHE A 58 10.81 -0.13 13.29
N VAL A 59 10.83 -0.96 12.25
CA VAL A 59 10.60 -0.52 10.88
C VAL A 59 9.12 -0.71 10.52
N MET A 60 8.53 0.29 9.88
CA MET A 60 7.12 0.21 9.46
C MET A 60 7.01 0.40 7.95
N GLY A 61 6.48 -0.60 7.26
CA GLY A 61 6.10 -0.54 5.85
C GLY A 61 4.67 0.01 5.70
N ILE A 62 4.50 0.96 4.77
CA ILE A 62 3.19 1.57 4.45
C ILE A 62 2.80 1.41 2.99
N GLN A 63 3.46 0.50 2.26
CA GLN A 63 3.23 0.26 0.85
C GLN A 63 1.88 -0.38 0.57
N ASN A 64 1.35 -0.15 -0.64
CA ASN A 64 0.26 -0.96 -1.18
C ASN A 64 0.78 -2.35 -1.59
N GLY A 65 -0.13 -3.32 -1.61
CA GLY A 65 0.22 -4.70 -1.92
C GLY A 65 0.83 -5.44 -0.72
N ILE A 66 1.37 -6.62 -0.99
CA ILE A 66 1.92 -7.54 0.03
C ILE A 66 3.36 -7.98 -0.25
N SER A 67 3.95 -7.57 -1.38
CA SER A 67 5.31 -7.98 -1.80
C SER A 67 6.41 -7.58 -0.81
N HIS A 68 6.17 -6.55 0.00
CA HIS A 68 7.12 -6.07 0.99
C HIS A 68 7.16 -6.89 2.29
N LEU A 69 6.15 -7.73 2.55
CA LEU A 69 6.02 -8.48 3.80
C LEU A 69 7.21 -9.40 4.06
N ASP A 70 7.47 -10.28 3.11
CA ASP A 70 8.51 -11.30 3.24
C ASP A 70 9.89 -10.63 3.29
N TYR A 71 10.13 -9.64 2.43
CA TYR A 71 11.40 -8.90 2.38
C TYR A 71 11.72 -8.19 3.71
N LEU A 72 10.75 -7.45 4.27
CA LEU A 72 10.97 -6.75 5.54
C LEU A 72 11.16 -7.72 6.70
N SER A 73 10.41 -8.84 6.71
CA SER A 73 10.52 -9.87 7.74
C SER A 73 11.89 -10.56 7.74
N ASP A 74 12.41 -10.84 6.56
CA ASP A 74 13.73 -11.46 6.41
C ASP A 74 14.85 -10.49 6.80
N LYS A 75 14.72 -9.22 6.40
CA LYS A 75 15.73 -8.18 6.67
C LYS A 75 15.82 -7.78 8.13
N PHE A 76 14.68 -7.59 8.83
CA PHE A 76 14.62 -7.01 10.17
C PHE A 76 14.17 -7.96 11.28
N SER A 77 13.84 -9.19 10.97
CA SER A 77 13.04 -10.13 11.77
C SER A 77 11.59 -9.65 12.00
N GLN A 78 10.68 -10.62 12.13
CA GLN A 78 9.24 -10.30 12.30
C GLN A 78 8.93 -9.47 13.55
N LYS A 79 9.76 -9.59 14.60
CA LYS A 79 9.57 -8.87 15.87
C LYS A 79 9.78 -7.35 15.73
N LYS A 80 10.61 -6.93 14.77
CA LYS A 80 10.95 -5.52 14.53
C LYS A 80 10.11 -4.90 13.41
N VAL A 81 9.25 -5.67 12.74
CA VAL A 81 8.46 -5.18 11.60
C VAL A 81 7.04 -4.84 12.03
N LEU A 82 6.66 -3.60 11.76
CA LEU A 82 5.27 -3.16 11.74
C LEU A 82 4.81 -3.08 10.28
N LEU A 83 3.60 -3.51 10.06
CA LEU A 83 2.93 -3.40 8.77
C LEU A 83 1.70 -2.53 8.90
N SER A 84 1.29 -1.92 7.80
CA SER A 84 0.10 -1.10 7.85
C SER A 84 -0.69 -1.10 6.54
N THR A 85 -1.97 -0.83 6.67
CA THR A 85 -2.81 -0.37 5.56
C THR A 85 -3.21 1.07 5.82
N VAL A 86 -3.15 1.90 4.78
CA VAL A 86 -3.51 3.32 4.84
C VAL A 86 -4.64 3.56 3.84
N THR A 87 -5.74 4.16 4.31
CA THR A 87 -6.90 4.50 3.47
C THR A 87 -7.14 6.01 3.35
N HIS A 88 -6.23 6.83 3.89
CA HIS A 88 -6.26 8.28 3.66
C HIS A 88 -6.06 8.61 2.19
N GLY A 89 -6.89 9.48 1.64
CA GLY A 89 -6.74 10.03 0.30
C GLY A 89 -5.94 11.32 0.33
N VAL A 90 -4.68 11.23 -0.10
CA VAL A 90 -3.77 12.39 -0.18
C VAL A 90 -3.21 12.48 -1.59
N TRP A 91 -3.21 13.67 -2.15
CA TRP A 91 -2.49 13.97 -3.38
C TRP A 91 -1.70 15.28 -3.23
N HIS A 92 -0.76 15.55 -4.11
CA HIS A 92 0.03 16.77 -4.02
C HIS A 92 0.15 17.47 -5.38
N ASN A 93 0.27 18.80 -5.32
CA ASN A 93 0.65 19.62 -6.45
C ASN A 93 1.80 20.53 -6.02
N LYS A 94 2.97 20.33 -6.61
CA LYS A 94 4.23 20.96 -6.14
C LYS A 94 4.42 20.71 -4.63
N ASN A 95 4.51 21.74 -3.83
CA ASN A 95 4.76 21.69 -2.40
C ASN A 95 3.49 21.74 -1.55
N VAL A 96 2.31 21.61 -2.17
CA VAL A 96 1.03 21.62 -1.46
C VAL A 96 0.45 20.21 -1.46
N PHE A 97 0.17 19.69 -0.27
CA PHE A 97 -0.48 18.41 -0.07
C PHE A 97 -1.96 18.64 0.24
N TYR A 98 -2.80 17.88 -0.44
CA TYR A 98 -4.25 17.94 -0.30
C TYR A 98 -4.75 16.67 0.37
N TRP A 99 -5.27 16.79 1.57
CA TRP A 99 -5.86 15.68 2.32
C TRP A 99 -7.38 15.69 2.11
N GLU A 100 -7.84 15.04 1.04
CA GLU A 100 -9.25 15.04 0.64
C GLU A 100 -10.07 13.92 1.26
N GLY A 101 -9.46 12.78 1.53
CA GLY A 101 -10.13 11.63 2.11
C GLY A 101 -9.58 11.28 3.49
N ARG A 102 -10.36 11.49 4.55
CA ARG A 102 -10.01 11.00 5.88
C ARG A 102 -10.31 9.52 5.97
N GLY A 103 -9.26 8.72 6.11
CA GLY A 103 -9.31 7.27 6.26
C GLY A 103 -8.81 6.83 7.63
N ILE A 104 -8.27 5.63 7.68
CA ILE A 104 -7.64 5.05 8.87
C ILE A 104 -6.27 4.47 8.52
N ILE A 105 -5.41 4.32 9.52
CA ILE A 105 -4.16 3.56 9.43
C ILE A 105 -4.33 2.32 10.32
N LYS A 106 -4.49 1.13 9.72
CA LYS A 106 -4.42 -0.11 10.50
C LYS A 106 -2.96 -0.51 10.62
N ILE A 107 -2.52 -0.83 11.83
CA ILE A 107 -1.13 -1.18 12.15
C ILE A 107 -1.14 -2.52 12.87
N GLY A 108 -0.20 -3.39 12.55
CA GLY A 108 -0.07 -4.69 13.21
C GLY A 108 1.29 -5.31 13.01
N LYS A 109 1.50 -6.46 13.65
CA LYS A 109 2.70 -7.29 13.54
C LYS A 109 2.38 -8.61 12.85
N LEU A 110 3.38 -9.19 12.19
CA LEU A 110 3.24 -10.49 11.54
C LEU A 110 3.19 -11.67 12.52
N ASP A 111 3.71 -11.50 13.73
CA ASP A 111 3.75 -12.52 14.76
C ASP A 111 2.54 -12.47 15.71
N ASP A 112 1.52 -11.67 15.36
CA ASP A 112 0.28 -11.45 16.12
C ASP A 112 0.51 -11.05 17.59
N SER A 113 1.73 -10.64 17.92
CA SER A 113 2.06 -10.19 19.27
C SER A 113 1.42 -8.83 19.57
N LYS A 114 1.16 -8.58 20.86
CA LYS A 114 0.62 -7.29 21.31
C LYS A 114 1.62 -6.14 21.04
N PRO A 115 1.13 -4.91 20.88
CA PRO A 115 2.00 -3.75 20.72
C PRO A 115 2.84 -3.54 21.99
N SER A 116 4.12 -3.20 21.81
CA SER A 116 4.98 -2.75 22.90
C SER A 116 4.65 -1.32 23.31
N ASP A 117 5.17 -0.84 24.45
CA ASP A 117 4.97 0.54 24.91
C ASP A 117 5.43 1.56 23.87
N LEU A 118 6.55 1.29 23.16
CA LEU A 118 7.02 2.15 22.08
C LEU A 118 5.99 2.25 20.94
N VAL A 119 5.41 1.11 20.55
CA VAL A 119 4.37 1.08 19.50
C VAL A 119 3.08 1.77 19.98
N LEU A 120 2.70 1.58 21.25
CA LEU A 120 1.53 2.27 21.82
C LEU A 120 1.73 3.80 21.85
N ASN A 121 2.91 4.27 22.21
CA ASN A 121 3.26 5.68 22.16
C ASN A 121 3.20 6.25 20.73
N PHE A 122 3.67 5.49 19.76
CA PHE A 122 3.59 5.87 18.34
C PHE A 122 2.13 5.92 17.86
N ILE A 123 1.29 4.95 18.20
CA ILE A 123 -0.14 4.97 17.90
C ILE A 123 -0.82 6.19 18.52
N LYS A 124 -0.46 6.53 19.78
CA LYS A 124 -0.96 7.74 20.44
C LYS A 124 -0.57 9.00 19.66
N LEU A 125 0.69 9.13 19.24
CA LEU A 125 1.17 10.25 18.43
C LEU A 125 0.41 10.39 17.10
N LEU A 126 0.18 9.28 16.40
CA LEU A 126 -0.61 9.27 15.16
C LEU A 126 -2.06 9.72 15.41
N ASN A 127 -2.64 9.31 16.55
CA ASN A 127 -4.00 9.70 16.91
C ASN A 127 -4.11 11.21 17.26
N GLU A 128 -3.14 11.74 17.99
CA GLU A 128 -3.02 13.19 18.28
C GLU A 128 -2.84 14.00 16.99
N SER A 129 -2.26 13.39 15.96
CA SER A 129 -2.11 13.97 14.60
C SER A 129 -3.32 13.75 13.68
N ASN A 130 -4.47 13.30 14.22
CA ASN A 130 -5.71 13.02 13.48
C ASN A 130 -5.58 11.97 12.36
N LEU A 131 -4.63 11.05 12.44
CA LEU A 131 -4.40 9.99 11.44
C LEU A 131 -5.19 8.71 11.71
N SER A 132 -6.06 8.70 12.73
CA SER A 132 -6.99 7.61 13.05
C SER A 132 -6.34 6.22 13.01
N PRO A 133 -5.28 5.97 13.80
CA PRO A 133 -4.61 4.67 13.85
C PRO A 133 -5.49 3.63 14.56
N VAL A 134 -5.48 2.39 14.05
CA VAL A 134 -6.16 1.24 14.65
C VAL A 134 -5.17 0.09 14.74
N TRP A 135 -5.04 -0.53 15.91
CA TRP A 135 -4.26 -1.77 16.03
C TRP A 135 -5.03 -2.94 15.43
N SER A 136 -4.38 -3.70 14.57
CA SER A 136 -4.92 -4.94 14.00
C SER A 136 -4.26 -6.15 14.64
N ASN A 137 -5.06 -7.11 15.07
CA ASN A 137 -4.58 -8.40 15.56
C ASN A 137 -4.30 -9.40 14.41
N ASP A 138 -4.70 -9.04 13.19
CA ASP A 138 -4.43 -9.82 11.98
C ASP A 138 -4.16 -8.85 10.81
N ILE A 139 -2.98 -8.28 10.80
CA ILE A 139 -2.57 -7.32 9.76
C ILE A 139 -2.40 -7.99 8.39
N ARG A 140 -2.09 -9.29 8.35
CA ARG A 140 -1.99 -10.03 7.09
C ARG A 140 -3.32 -10.04 6.35
N LYS A 141 -4.39 -10.39 7.05
CA LYS A 141 -5.74 -10.39 6.49
C LYS A 141 -6.15 -8.99 6.00
N GLU A 142 -5.84 -7.95 6.78
CA GLU A 142 -6.13 -6.56 6.39
C GLU A 142 -5.40 -6.11 5.11
N LEU A 143 -4.15 -6.51 4.97
CA LEU A 143 -3.35 -6.24 3.77
C LEU A 143 -3.93 -6.98 2.54
N TRP A 144 -4.32 -8.24 2.71
CA TRP A 144 -4.96 -8.99 1.64
C TRP A 144 -6.33 -8.41 1.24
N ILE A 145 -7.17 -8.02 2.21
CA ILE A 145 -8.44 -7.34 1.92
C ILE A 145 -8.20 -6.09 1.08
N LYS A 146 -7.23 -5.25 1.48
CA LYS A 146 -6.89 -4.05 0.71
C LYS A 146 -6.33 -4.40 -0.67
N LEU A 147 -5.52 -5.45 -0.79
CA LEU A 147 -5.00 -5.93 -2.07
C LEU A 147 -6.15 -6.35 -3.01
N LEU A 148 -7.13 -7.11 -2.53
CA LEU A 148 -8.31 -7.51 -3.31
C LEU A 148 -9.05 -6.29 -3.87
N ILE A 149 -9.34 -5.30 -3.02
CA ILE A 149 -9.99 -4.05 -3.44
C ILE A 149 -9.17 -3.35 -4.53
N ASN A 150 -7.87 -3.24 -4.33
CA ASN A 150 -6.98 -2.59 -5.30
C ASN A 150 -6.96 -3.33 -6.64
N ILE A 151 -6.99 -4.66 -6.64
CA ILE A 151 -7.06 -5.48 -7.86
C ILE A 151 -8.39 -5.25 -8.59
N GLY A 152 -9.51 -5.20 -7.86
CA GLY A 152 -10.82 -4.99 -8.45
C GLY A 152 -11.05 -3.59 -9.01
N ILE A 153 -10.31 -2.57 -8.52
CA ILE A 153 -10.53 -1.17 -8.89
C ILE A 153 -9.39 -0.64 -9.77
N ASN A 154 -8.16 -0.73 -9.30
CA ASN A 154 -7.06 0.07 -9.84
C ASN A 154 -6.71 -0.25 -11.31
N PRO A 155 -6.46 -1.51 -11.70
CA PRO A 155 -6.11 -1.82 -13.08
C PRO A 155 -7.26 -1.53 -14.04
N ILE A 156 -8.50 -1.86 -13.65
CA ILE A 156 -9.67 -1.67 -14.50
C ILE A 156 -9.92 -0.18 -14.76
N CYS A 157 -9.90 0.65 -13.72
CA CYS A 157 -10.04 2.10 -13.86
C CYS A 157 -8.86 2.73 -14.60
N ALA A 158 -7.65 2.21 -14.42
CA ALA A 158 -6.47 2.70 -15.11
C ALA A 158 -6.51 2.41 -16.63
N ILE A 159 -6.92 1.20 -17.02
CA ILE A 159 -7.07 0.80 -18.43
C ILE A 159 -8.17 1.60 -19.12
N THR A 160 -9.29 1.81 -18.43
CA THR A 160 -10.47 2.49 -19.01
C THR A 160 -10.42 4.02 -18.92
N GLY A 161 -9.55 4.59 -18.09
CA GLY A 161 -9.50 6.03 -17.81
C GLY A 161 -10.66 6.55 -16.97
N LEU A 162 -11.50 5.67 -16.41
CA LEU A 162 -12.73 6.02 -15.71
C LEU A 162 -12.51 6.17 -14.19
N LYS A 163 -13.45 6.86 -13.54
CA LYS A 163 -13.51 6.99 -12.08
C LYS A 163 -14.00 5.67 -11.44
N ASN A 164 -13.74 5.48 -10.15
CA ASN A 164 -14.07 4.26 -9.42
C ASN A 164 -15.56 3.87 -9.53
N GLY A 165 -16.48 4.83 -9.51
CA GLY A 165 -17.92 4.58 -9.64
C GLY A 165 -18.33 3.90 -10.95
N ALA A 166 -17.52 4.03 -12.01
CA ALA A 166 -17.79 3.41 -13.30
C ALA A 166 -17.80 1.87 -13.23
N ILE A 167 -17.08 1.27 -12.29
CA ILE A 167 -17.10 -0.19 -12.06
C ILE A 167 -18.52 -0.70 -11.86
N LYS A 168 -19.34 0.05 -11.11
CA LYS A 168 -20.74 -0.33 -10.87
C LYS A 168 -21.68 0.07 -11.99
N SER A 169 -21.43 1.20 -12.65
CA SER A 169 -22.35 1.80 -13.64
C SER A 169 -22.11 1.34 -15.07
N THR A 170 -20.96 0.75 -15.38
CA THR A 170 -20.63 0.27 -16.72
C THR A 170 -20.92 -1.22 -16.84
N PRO A 171 -21.69 -1.65 -17.87
CA PRO A 171 -22.02 -3.06 -18.06
C PRO A 171 -20.79 -3.97 -18.03
N ASN A 172 -20.89 -5.10 -17.36
CA ASN A 172 -19.87 -6.14 -17.22
C ASN A 172 -18.58 -5.74 -16.49
N MET A 173 -18.34 -4.47 -16.13
CA MET A 173 -17.14 -4.09 -15.35
C MET A 173 -17.20 -4.64 -13.94
N TRP A 174 -18.39 -4.68 -13.35
CA TRP A 174 -18.60 -5.25 -12.02
C TRP A 174 -18.20 -6.73 -11.96
N GLU A 175 -18.72 -7.53 -12.89
CA GLU A 175 -18.44 -8.96 -12.97
C GLU A 175 -16.96 -9.25 -13.22
N GLN A 176 -16.31 -8.40 -14.03
CA GLN A 176 -14.85 -8.52 -14.26
C GLN A 176 -14.05 -8.18 -13.00
N ALA A 177 -14.43 -7.13 -12.28
CA ALA A 177 -13.77 -6.76 -11.03
C ALA A 177 -13.90 -7.88 -9.99
N ILE A 178 -15.10 -8.42 -9.80
CA ILE A 178 -15.34 -9.54 -8.89
C ILE A 178 -14.56 -10.80 -9.31
N SER A 179 -14.49 -11.09 -10.60
CA SER A 179 -13.75 -12.25 -11.11
C SER A 179 -12.24 -12.12 -10.84
N CYS A 180 -11.66 -10.94 -11.05
CA CYS A 180 -10.24 -10.66 -10.75
C CYS A 180 -9.94 -10.75 -9.24
N MET A 181 -10.85 -10.22 -8.40
CA MET A 181 -10.76 -10.35 -6.95
C MET A 181 -10.92 -11.80 -6.50
N GLY A 182 -11.81 -12.58 -7.14
CA GLY A 182 -12.03 -14.01 -6.85
C GLY A 182 -10.77 -14.84 -7.10
N GLU A 183 -10.06 -14.62 -8.20
CA GLU A 183 -8.75 -15.23 -8.46
C GLU A 183 -7.77 -14.92 -7.32
N ALA A 184 -7.62 -13.65 -6.96
CA ALA A 184 -6.72 -13.23 -5.88
C ALA A 184 -7.15 -13.75 -4.50
N SER A 185 -8.46 -13.84 -4.23
CA SER A 185 -9.00 -14.43 -2.99
C SER A 185 -8.69 -15.91 -2.88
N HIS A 186 -8.73 -16.65 -4.00
CA HIS A 186 -8.32 -18.05 -4.03
C HIS A 186 -6.83 -18.22 -3.71
N ILE A 187 -5.98 -17.36 -4.24
CA ILE A 187 -4.54 -17.34 -3.90
C ILE A 187 -4.32 -16.98 -2.42
N ALA A 188 -5.09 -16.03 -1.87
CA ALA A 188 -5.03 -15.70 -0.44
C ALA A 188 -5.33 -16.93 0.43
N PHE A 189 -6.42 -17.63 0.14
CA PHE A 189 -6.81 -18.85 0.85
C PHE A 189 -5.73 -19.95 0.74
N ALA A 190 -5.23 -20.20 -0.47
CA ALA A 190 -4.16 -21.19 -0.70
C ALA A 190 -2.83 -20.79 -0.01
N SER A 191 -2.62 -19.49 0.24
CA SER A 191 -1.49 -18.95 1.01
C SER A 191 -1.71 -18.99 2.53
N GLY A 192 -2.80 -19.61 3.03
CA GLY A 192 -3.08 -19.76 4.45
C GLY A 192 -3.75 -18.54 5.10
N ILE A 193 -4.25 -17.61 4.33
CA ILE A 193 -5.01 -16.45 4.85
C ILE A 193 -6.47 -16.86 5.01
N ASP A 194 -7.00 -16.74 6.22
CA ASP A 194 -8.42 -16.99 6.47
C ASP A 194 -9.30 -15.89 5.87
N MET A 195 -9.83 -16.19 4.68
CA MET A 195 -10.79 -15.32 3.97
C MET A 195 -12.24 -15.66 4.29
N SER A 196 -12.50 -16.58 5.24
CA SER A 196 -13.87 -16.94 5.64
C SER A 196 -14.62 -15.71 6.20
N GLY A 197 -15.88 -15.57 5.82
CA GLY A 197 -16.70 -14.43 6.21
C GLY A 197 -16.41 -13.12 5.45
N ILE A 198 -15.48 -13.11 4.49
CA ILE A 198 -15.27 -11.97 3.60
C ILE A 198 -16.20 -12.09 2.39
N ASP A 199 -17.15 -11.18 2.31
CA ASP A 199 -18.00 -10.98 1.15
C ASP A 199 -17.32 -9.96 0.21
N ILE A 200 -16.67 -10.47 -0.84
CA ILE A 200 -15.90 -9.64 -1.78
C ILE A 200 -16.78 -8.67 -2.59
N GLU A 201 -18.06 -9.04 -2.82
CA GLU A 201 -19.00 -8.18 -3.54
C GLU A 201 -19.39 -6.98 -2.68
N ASN A 202 -19.78 -7.21 -1.42
CA ASN A 202 -20.08 -6.13 -0.49
C ASN A 202 -18.84 -5.26 -0.23
N LEU A 203 -17.68 -5.88 -0.08
CA LEU A 203 -16.42 -5.17 0.11
C LEU A 203 -16.10 -4.21 -1.05
N LEU A 204 -16.25 -4.69 -2.30
CA LEU A 204 -16.08 -3.87 -3.49
C LEU A 204 -17.13 -2.78 -3.59
N MET A 205 -18.40 -3.11 -3.28
CA MET A 205 -19.52 -2.17 -3.33
C MET A 205 -19.28 -0.97 -2.42
N ASP A 206 -18.91 -1.21 -1.17
CA ASP A 206 -18.68 -0.17 -0.17
C ASP A 206 -17.60 0.82 -0.62
N VAL A 207 -16.49 0.29 -1.18
CA VAL A 207 -15.39 1.14 -1.64
C VAL A 207 -15.76 1.88 -2.92
N VAL A 208 -16.38 1.22 -3.89
CA VAL A 208 -16.80 1.85 -5.15
C VAL A 208 -17.79 2.99 -4.89
N LEU A 209 -18.76 2.80 -3.98
CA LEU A 209 -19.74 3.83 -3.64
C LEU A 209 -19.10 5.00 -2.86
N SER A 210 -18.28 4.70 -1.85
CA SER A 210 -17.64 5.75 -1.02
C SER A 210 -16.60 6.57 -1.79
N THR A 211 -16.03 6.00 -2.86
CA THR A 211 -14.99 6.64 -3.68
C THR A 211 -15.42 6.89 -5.13
N ALA A 212 -16.73 6.89 -5.42
CA ALA A 212 -17.26 6.89 -6.79
C ALA A 212 -16.72 8.02 -7.67
N ASN A 213 -16.48 9.18 -7.09
CA ASN A 213 -15.97 10.37 -7.79
C ASN A 213 -14.44 10.44 -7.87
N ASN A 214 -13.73 9.51 -7.22
CA ASN A 214 -12.28 9.51 -7.18
C ASN A 214 -11.70 8.82 -8.42
N ARG A 215 -10.50 9.23 -8.80
CA ARG A 215 -9.61 8.48 -9.67
C ARG A 215 -8.70 7.64 -8.78
N CYS A 216 -8.60 6.35 -9.07
CA CYS A 216 -7.69 5.48 -8.31
C CYS A 216 -6.23 5.91 -8.47
N SER A 217 -5.36 5.48 -7.53
CA SER A 217 -3.94 5.86 -7.54
C SER A 217 -3.21 5.42 -8.82
N MET A 218 -3.52 4.24 -9.34
CA MET A 218 -2.91 3.73 -10.57
C MET A 218 -3.29 4.57 -11.80
N LEU A 219 -4.54 5.01 -11.92
CA LEU A 219 -4.94 5.94 -12.98
C LEU A 219 -4.20 7.28 -12.84
N GLN A 220 -4.02 7.78 -11.62
CA GLN A 220 -3.26 8.99 -11.38
C GLN A 220 -1.77 8.85 -11.75
N ASP A 221 -1.18 7.68 -11.51
CA ASP A 221 0.20 7.39 -11.93
C ASP A 221 0.33 7.41 -13.45
N ILE A 222 -0.58 6.75 -14.20
CA ILE A 222 -0.59 6.75 -15.67
C ILE A 222 -0.76 8.17 -16.20
N MET A 223 -1.74 8.93 -15.68
CA MET A 223 -1.96 10.32 -16.10
C MET A 223 -0.77 11.25 -15.85
N ALA A 224 0.10 10.89 -14.91
CA ALA A 224 1.30 11.62 -14.58
C ALA A 224 2.57 11.01 -15.20
N ASN A 225 2.44 10.08 -16.14
CA ASN A 225 3.54 9.34 -16.77
C ASN A 225 4.50 8.72 -15.75
N ARG A 226 3.97 8.14 -14.68
CA ARG A 226 4.73 7.43 -13.65
C ARG A 226 4.48 5.93 -13.73
N LEU A 227 5.49 5.14 -13.42
CA LEU A 227 5.33 3.70 -13.23
C LEU A 227 4.31 3.42 -12.14
N THR A 228 3.42 2.46 -12.40
CA THR A 228 2.38 2.04 -11.47
C THR A 228 2.90 1.02 -10.45
N GLU A 229 2.03 0.59 -9.54
CA GLU A 229 2.31 -0.51 -8.60
C GLU A 229 1.71 -1.85 -9.06
N ILE A 230 1.46 -2.04 -10.37
CA ILE A 230 0.81 -3.25 -10.90
C ILE A 230 1.56 -4.53 -10.56
N ASP A 231 2.90 -4.47 -10.51
CA ASP A 231 3.74 -5.61 -10.13
C ASP A 231 3.49 -6.06 -8.69
N SER A 232 3.28 -5.11 -7.77
CA SER A 232 3.01 -5.37 -6.36
C SER A 232 1.54 -5.73 -6.07
N LEU A 233 0.67 -5.58 -7.05
CA LEU A 233 -0.75 -5.97 -7.00
C LEU A 233 -0.96 -7.27 -7.78
N CYS A 234 -1.28 -7.20 -9.06
CA CYS A 234 -1.52 -8.39 -9.89
C CYS A 234 -0.27 -9.26 -10.04
N GLY A 235 0.93 -8.65 -10.16
CA GLY A 235 2.19 -9.39 -10.27
C GLY A 235 2.45 -10.29 -9.07
N GLU A 236 2.15 -9.82 -7.87
CA GLU A 236 2.28 -10.63 -6.64
C GLU A 236 1.32 -11.82 -6.63
N ILE A 237 0.08 -11.64 -7.10
CA ILE A 237 -0.90 -12.74 -7.22
C ILE A 237 -0.41 -13.79 -8.21
N ILE A 238 0.16 -13.37 -9.34
CA ILE A 238 0.72 -14.26 -10.35
C ILE A 238 1.89 -15.07 -9.76
N THR A 239 2.85 -14.42 -9.13
CA THR A 239 4.02 -15.05 -8.53
C THR A 239 3.61 -16.11 -7.49
N ARG A 240 2.65 -15.78 -6.62
CA ARG A 240 2.13 -16.75 -5.63
C ARG A 240 1.34 -17.87 -6.31
N GLY A 241 0.53 -17.55 -7.32
CA GLY A 241 -0.19 -18.53 -8.11
C GLY A 241 0.75 -19.56 -8.75
N GLU A 242 1.83 -19.11 -9.38
CA GLU A 242 2.86 -19.96 -9.96
C GLU A 242 3.51 -20.87 -8.91
N SER A 243 3.87 -20.32 -7.75
CA SER A 243 4.47 -21.11 -6.66
C SER A 243 3.54 -22.17 -6.09
N LEU A 244 2.24 -21.96 -6.16
CA LEU A 244 1.18 -22.86 -5.69
C LEU A 244 0.63 -23.77 -6.79
N GLY A 245 1.02 -23.59 -8.04
CA GLY A 245 0.47 -24.31 -9.19
C GLY A 245 -0.98 -23.92 -9.52
N ILE A 246 -1.41 -22.71 -9.15
CA ILE A 246 -2.76 -22.19 -9.37
C ILE A 246 -2.72 -21.12 -10.47
N PRO A 247 -3.43 -21.29 -11.59
CA PRO A 247 -3.44 -20.31 -12.67
C PRO A 247 -4.19 -19.03 -12.28
N THR A 248 -3.67 -17.88 -12.73
CA THR A 248 -4.22 -16.54 -12.48
C THR A 248 -4.35 -15.73 -13.78
N PRO A 249 -5.12 -16.22 -14.78
CA PRO A 249 -5.16 -15.64 -16.12
C PRO A 249 -5.75 -14.21 -16.14
N LEU A 250 -6.69 -13.86 -15.26
CA LEU A 250 -7.28 -12.53 -15.22
C LEU A 250 -6.30 -11.50 -14.66
N ASN A 251 -5.60 -11.84 -13.59
CA ASN A 251 -4.56 -10.97 -13.04
C ASN A 251 -3.38 -10.82 -14.01
N LEU A 252 -3.02 -11.87 -14.74
CA LEU A 252 -1.98 -11.83 -15.79
C LEU A 252 -2.41 -10.90 -16.93
N MET A 253 -3.67 -10.95 -17.37
CA MET A 253 -4.21 -10.05 -18.39
C MET A 253 -4.13 -8.59 -17.92
N LEU A 254 -4.56 -8.27 -16.69
CA LEU A 254 -4.49 -6.92 -16.13
C LEU A 254 -3.05 -6.42 -16.06
N LEU A 255 -2.12 -7.23 -15.57
CA LEU A 255 -0.69 -6.91 -15.55
C LEU A 255 -0.18 -6.57 -16.94
N THR A 256 -0.46 -7.42 -17.93
CA THR A 256 0.01 -7.26 -19.31
C THR A 256 -0.51 -5.94 -19.92
N LEU A 257 -1.79 -5.65 -19.75
CA LEU A 257 -2.39 -4.43 -20.30
C LEU A 257 -1.82 -3.15 -19.66
N ILE A 258 -1.65 -3.13 -18.33
CA ILE A 258 -1.05 -1.98 -17.65
C ILE A 258 0.41 -1.80 -18.05
N LYS A 259 1.19 -2.89 -18.15
CA LYS A 259 2.57 -2.82 -18.67
C LYS A 259 2.63 -2.30 -20.11
N GLY A 260 1.67 -2.67 -20.94
CA GLY A 260 1.53 -2.11 -22.28
C GLY A 260 1.32 -0.58 -22.28
N ILE A 261 0.48 -0.07 -21.37
CA ILE A 261 0.23 1.36 -21.21
C ILE A 261 1.49 2.07 -20.68
N GLU A 262 2.16 1.52 -19.65
CA GLU A 262 3.42 2.07 -19.13
C GLU A 262 4.48 2.22 -20.23
N ASN A 263 4.62 1.20 -21.07
CA ASN A 263 5.60 1.21 -22.17
C ASN A 263 5.22 2.20 -23.28
N SER A 264 3.93 2.40 -23.59
CA SER A 264 3.50 3.36 -24.59
C SER A 264 3.81 4.81 -24.17
N SER A 265 3.68 5.12 -22.88
CA SER A 265 3.98 6.44 -22.32
C SER A 265 5.48 6.79 -22.31
N ILE A 266 6.36 5.78 -22.45
CA ILE A 266 7.83 5.99 -22.52
C ILE A 266 8.28 6.28 -23.96
N ILE A 267 7.46 5.96 -24.96
CA ILE A 267 7.83 6.06 -26.38
C ILE A 267 7.46 7.45 -26.97
N GLU A 268 6.58 8.20 -26.32
CA GLU A 268 6.23 9.58 -26.67
C GLU A 268 7.09 10.60 -25.89
#